data_b0d497d45f44cbbd82bea629fd9dae17
#
_entry.id   b0d497d45f44cbbd82bea629fd9dae17
#
_cell.length_a   1.000
_cell.length_b   1.000
_cell.length_c   1.000
_cell.angle_alpha   90.00
_cell.angle_beta   90.00
_cell.angle_gamma   90.00
#
_symmetry.space_group_name_H-M   'P 1'
#
loop_
_entity.id
_entity.type
_entity.pdbx_description
1 polymer ?
#
loop_
_entity_poly.entity_id
_entity_poly.type
_entity_poly.pdbx_seq_one_letter_code
_entity_poly.pdbx_strand_id
1 'polypeptide(L)'
;MLWPVRNFKSAQALPRMLADFINVHLCMIGALATPVFYLAALRHENHRAATRLADAMAYYSSSFVLLSLLFPLVFLLNGFYTRSRGYVGRYKKFVILRGVCLSVLLFLAANFIFFRSTMVPRSVLLVFCGLAMLSLGLSRLVKGALSDQFEIRPKGKEDPPPERLVLVLGGAGYIGSVLVRKLLEDGRKVRVLDSLVYGDSALRDILRHPKLELKFGDCRKIQDVVGAVKGADSIVHLAAIVGDPACEVDRQTSLQINYAATRMLMEVAIGNGIRHFVFASSCSVYGATDLLMDENSQVQPVSLYGQTKVDSEEALLEARADGFCPVILRLATVFGLSYRPRFDLVVNLLTAKACKEGAITVCNGTQWRPFIHVRDVAVGIERVLDAPPSLLRGEVFNLGDTRMNHQLSELADKILAVFPTTKVTHMENSDRRNYRVSFDKIRRQLGFECTLGLNDGIQELRRALEEKPVFDYRDASYYNQEFLKLLGSPPCKDKLDEHVMAAFAKAPTSTRNPAHLMAQAARSGR
;
A
#
# COMPACT_ATOMS: atom_id res chain seq x y z
N MET A 1 21.25 10.43 -2.79
CA MET A 1 22.20 9.50 -2.14
C MET A 1 22.51 9.80 -0.66
N LEU A 2 22.23 10.99 -0.13
CA LEU A 2 22.58 11.41 1.25
C LEU A 2 21.45 11.29 2.30
N TRP A 3 20.29 10.72 1.95
CA TRP A 3 19.13 10.62 2.84
C TRP A 3 19.29 9.63 4.03
N PRO A 4 20.02 8.49 3.92
CA PRO A 4 20.26 7.61 5.07
C PRO A 4 21.01 8.28 6.21
N VAL A 5 21.86 9.26 5.89
CA VAL A 5 22.69 9.97 6.89
C VAL A 5 21.86 11.01 7.67
N ARG A 6 20.83 11.60 7.06
CA ARG A 6 20.01 12.66 7.66
C ARG A 6 19.06 12.15 8.77
N ASN A 7 18.73 10.85 8.78
CA ASN A 7 17.86 10.22 9.79
C ASN A 7 18.64 9.34 10.80
N PHE A 8 19.95 9.52 10.86
CA PHE A 8 20.83 8.80 11.77
C PHE A 8 20.70 9.38 13.20
N LYS A 9 19.97 8.70 14.08
CA LYS A 9 19.99 9.00 15.53
C LYS A 9 21.07 8.13 16.17
N SER A 10 22.22 8.71 16.43
CA SER A 10 23.45 8.08 16.92
C SER A 10 23.24 7.14 18.12
N ALA A 11 22.43 7.55 19.09
CA ALA A 11 22.21 6.79 20.33
C ALA A 11 21.62 5.37 20.14
N GLN A 12 20.89 5.09 19.06
CA GLN A 12 20.32 3.77 18.80
C GLN A 12 21.00 3.01 17.65
N ALA A 13 21.69 3.73 16.77
CA ALA A 13 22.41 3.12 15.65
C ALA A 13 23.75 2.53 16.11
N LEU A 14 24.44 3.19 17.02
CA LEU A 14 25.77 2.82 17.49
C LEU A 14 25.83 1.38 18.09
N PRO A 15 24.92 0.98 19.00
CA PRO A 15 24.93 -0.40 19.53
C PRO A 15 24.67 -1.46 18.43
N ARG A 16 23.89 -1.12 17.40
CA ARG A 16 23.61 -2.03 16.28
C ARG A 16 24.80 -2.17 15.34
N MET A 17 25.49 -1.06 15.06
CA MET A 17 26.73 -1.09 14.30
C MET A 17 27.80 -1.89 15.02
N LEU A 18 27.93 -1.71 16.33
CA LEU A 18 28.87 -2.48 17.17
C LEU A 18 28.56 -3.98 17.16
N ALA A 19 27.28 -4.35 17.25
CA ALA A 19 26.87 -5.75 17.18
C ALA A 19 27.18 -6.38 15.81
N ASP A 20 26.93 -5.66 14.71
CA ASP A 20 27.26 -6.14 13.36
C ASP A 20 28.78 -6.21 13.15
N PHE A 21 29.54 -5.24 13.65
CA PHE A 21 31.01 -5.26 13.69
C PHE A 21 31.52 -6.52 14.39
N ILE A 22 31.11 -6.76 15.63
CA ILE A 22 31.53 -7.94 16.41
C ILE A 22 31.17 -9.22 15.66
N ASN A 23 29.96 -9.31 15.11
CA ASN A 23 29.48 -10.50 14.42
C ASN A 23 30.32 -10.82 13.17
N VAL A 24 30.65 -9.83 12.35
CA VAL A 24 31.47 -10.01 11.14
C VAL A 24 32.89 -10.47 11.50
N HIS A 25 33.48 -9.90 12.56
CA HIS A 25 34.80 -10.31 13.03
C HIS A 25 34.81 -11.74 13.61
N LEU A 26 33.79 -12.12 14.38
CA LEU A 26 33.62 -13.49 14.86
C LEU A 26 33.48 -14.49 13.72
N CYS A 27 32.72 -14.16 12.66
CA CYS A 27 32.60 -15.00 11.47
C CYS A 27 33.93 -15.19 10.76
N MET A 28 34.75 -14.14 10.65
CA MET A 28 36.07 -14.22 10.04
C MET A 28 37.02 -15.07 10.87
N ILE A 29 37.07 -14.85 12.18
CA ILE A 29 37.89 -15.66 13.11
C ILE A 29 37.48 -17.12 13.04
N GLY A 30 36.18 -17.43 13.07
CA GLY A 30 35.66 -18.79 12.92
C GLY A 30 36.07 -19.45 11.61
N ALA A 31 35.98 -18.71 10.49
CA ALA A 31 36.39 -19.22 9.19
C ALA A 31 37.89 -19.51 9.11
N LEU A 32 38.72 -18.62 9.67
CA LEU A 32 40.17 -18.81 9.74
C LEU A 32 40.60 -19.94 10.67
N ALA A 33 39.86 -20.18 11.74
CA ALA A 33 40.10 -21.27 12.67
C ALA A 33 39.81 -22.67 12.09
N THR A 34 38.93 -22.76 11.07
CA THR A 34 38.49 -24.04 10.50
C THR A 34 39.64 -24.89 9.94
N PRO A 35 40.56 -24.41 9.09
CA PRO A 35 41.68 -25.21 8.60
C PRO A 35 42.70 -25.53 9.69
N VAL A 36 42.88 -24.64 10.66
CA VAL A 36 43.78 -24.87 11.82
C VAL A 36 43.25 -26.02 12.67
N PHE A 37 41.97 -25.99 13.02
CA PHE A 37 41.30 -27.04 13.77
C PHE A 37 41.34 -28.39 13.03
N TYR A 38 41.06 -28.38 11.70
CA TYR A 38 41.11 -29.58 10.88
C TYR A 38 42.48 -30.25 10.93
N LEU A 39 43.58 -29.48 10.79
CA LEU A 39 44.93 -30.00 10.82
C LEU A 39 45.35 -30.49 12.20
N ALA A 40 45.02 -29.72 13.25
CA ALA A 40 45.41 -30.07 14.62
C ALA A 40 44.60 -31.24 15.19
N ALA A 41 43.26 -31.18 15.09
CA ALA A 41 42.36 -32.12 15.76
C ALA A 41 42.06 -33.39 14.96
N LEU A 42 41.99 -33.31 13.62
CA LEU A 42 41.58 -34.41 12.76
C LEU A 42 42.76 -35.08 12.01
N ARG A 43 43.82 -34.32 11.70
CA ARG A 43 45.01 -34.84 11.02
C ARG A 43 46.21 -35.02 11.92
N HIS A 44 46.16 -34.48 13.18
CA HIS A 44 47.26 -34.50 14.13
C HIS A 44 48.57 -33.87 13.61
N GLU A 45 48.46 -32.94 12.65
CA GLU A 45 49.60 -32.27 12.01
C GLU A 45 49.91 -30.92 12.69
N ASN A 46 50.34 -30.94 13.95
CA ASN A 46 50.49 -29.75 14.79
C ASN A 46 51.44 -28.69 14.22
N HIS A 47 52.54 -29.09 13.55
CA HIS A 47 53.47 -28.15 12.94
C HIS A 47 52.82 -27.35 11.81
N ARG A 48 52.05 -28.02 10.92
CA ARG A 48 51.30 -27.39 9.86
C ARG A 48 50.13 -26.53 10.39
N ALA A 49 49.52 -26.94 11.46
CA ALA A 49 48.48 -26.17 12.15
C ALA A 49 49.06 -24.86 12.71
N ALA A 50 50.25 -24.88 13.29
CA ALA A 50 50.93 -23.67 13.79
C ALA A 50 51.30 -22.69 12.67
N THR A 51 51.78 -23.17 11.56
CA THR A 51 52.09 -22.34 10.37
C THR A 51 50.78 -21.69 9.83
N ARG A 52 49.71 -22.47 9.69
CA ARG A 52 48.40 -21.96 9.27
C ARG A 52 47.80 -20.94 10.22
N LEU A 53 48.06 -21.09 11.53
CA LEU A 53 47.61 -20.11 12.53
C LEU A 53 48.35 -18.77 12.34
N ALA A 54 49.66 -18.80 12.09
CA ALA A 54 50.43 -17.59 11.83
C ALA A 54 49.95 -16.87 10.52
N ASP A 55 49.71 -17.63 9.44
CA ASP A 55 49.14 -17.08 8.19
C ASP A 55 47.77 -16.47 8.41
N ALA A 56 46.91 -17.15 9.21
CA ALA A 56 45.57 -16.69 9.56
C ALA A 56 45.60 -15.38 10.35
N MET A 57 46.51 -15.26 11.31
CA MET A 57 46.68 -14.04 12.12
C MET A 57 47.19 -12.88 11.27
N ALA A 58 48.16 -13.12 10.39
CA ALA A 58 48.68 -12.11 9.49
C ALA A 58 47.59 -11.61 8.52
N TYR A 59 46.80 -12.51 7.97
CA TYR A 59 45.67 -12.15 7.10
C TYR A 59 44.59 -11.36 7.88
N TYR A 60 44.21 -11.82 9.07
CA TYR A 60 43.20 -11.13 9.88
C TYR A 60 43.63 -9.71 10.23
N SER A 61 44.87 -9.50 10.63
CA SER A 61 45.39 -8.17 10.95
C SER A 61 45.36 -7.25 9.74
N SER A 62 45.75 -7.76 8.56
CA SER A 62 45.72 -7.00 7.31
C SER A 62 44.30 -6.66 6.85
N SER A 63 43.35 -7.58 6.99
CA SER A 63 41.95 -7.37 6.57
C SER A 63 41.07 -6.69 7.60
N PHE A 64 41.58 -6.45 8.82
CA PHE A 64 40.81 -5.91 9.95
C PHE A 64 40.11 -4.59 9.63
N VAL A 65 40.83 -3.62 9.07
CA VAL A 65 40.26 -2.30 8.73
C VAL A 65 39.17 -2.43 7.66
N LEU A 66 39.41 -3.26 6.63
CA LEU A 66 38.43 -3.49 5.56
C LEU A 66 37.15 -4.10 6.13
N LEU A 67 37.23 -5.13 6.98
CA LEU A 67 36.08 -5.76 7.62
C LEU A 67 35.32 -4.78 8.52
N SER A 68 36.07 -3.96 9.28
CA SER A 68 35.52 -2.98 10.22
C SER A 68 34.70 -1.90 9.56
N LEU A 69 35.09 -1.47 8.36
CA LEU A 69 34.46 -0.35 7.66
C LEU A 69 33.43 -0.80 6.60
N LEU A 70 33.75 -1.82 5.82
CA LEU A 70 32.96 -2.18 4.65
C LEU A 70 31.55 -2.66 5.02
N PHE A 71 31.41 -3.60 5.95
CA PHE A 71 30.10 -4.13 6.31
C PHE A 71 29.19 -3.09 6.97
N PRO A 72 29.63 -2.33 8.01
CA PRO A 72 28.82 -1.27 8.57
C PRO A 72 28.45 -0.18 7.57
N LEU A 73 29.36 0.19 6.65
CA LEU A 73 29.10 1.18 5.61
C LEU A 73 28.02 0.70 4.63
N VAL A 74 28.16 -0.52 4.10
CA VAL A 74 27.14 -1.08 3.19
C VAL A 74 25.80 -1.22 3.89
N PHE A 75 25.77 -1.62 5.15
CA PHE A 75 24.55 -1.70 5.94
C PHE A 75 23.93 -0.32 6.21
N LEU A 76 24.76 0.70 6.47
CA LEU A 76 24.31 2.08 6.60
C LEU A 76 23.66 2.58 5.31
N LEU A 77 24.33 2.37 4.17
CA LEU A 77 23.83 2.77 2.85
C LEU A 77 22.53 2.02 2.47
N ASN A 78 22.40 0.76 2.87
CA ASN A 78 21.15 0.01 2.72
C ASN A 78 20.12 0.31 3.83
N GLY A 79 20.38 1.32 4.69
CA GLY A 79 19.47 1.80 5.72
C GLY A 79 19.22 0.81 6.87
N PHE A 80 20.13 -0.15 7.20
CA PHE A 80 19.98 -1.10 8.30
C PHE A 80 19.95 -0.44 9.68
N TYR A 81 20.50 0.76 9.82
CA TYR A 81 20.59 1.50 11.08
C TYR A 81 19.55 2.61 11.22
N THR A 82 18.67 2.78 10.24
CA THR A 82 17.57 3.75 10.34
C THR A 82 16.47 3.23 11.28
N ARG A 83 15.81 4.15 12.01
CA ARG A 83 14.91 3.84 13.14
C ARG A 83 13.60 3.14 12.76
N SER A 84 13.22 3.12 11.51
CA SER A 84 11.89 2.72 11.10
C SER A 84 11.90 1.71 9.97
N ARG A 85 12.05 0.45 10.32
CA ARG A 85 11.69 -0.63 9.41
C ARG A 85 10.63 -1.51 10.08
N GLY A 86 9.42 -0.98 10.16
CA GLY A 86 8.26 -1.75 10.58
C GLY A 86 7.67 -2.53 9.41
N TYR A 87 8.51 -3.25 8.66
CA TYR A 87 8.04 -4.20 7.67
C TYR A 87 8.45 -5.61 8.09
N VAL A 88 7.53 -6.55 7.91
CA VAL A 88 7.67 -7.96 8.22
C VAL A 88 7.54 -8.75 6.91
N GLY A 89 7.95 -10.01 6.90
CA GLY A 89 7.70 -10.94 5.81
C GLY A 89 8.78 -11.02 4.74
N ARG A 90 8.38 -11.35 3.52
CA ARG A 90 9.30 -11.68 2.40
C ARG A 90 10.24 -10.53 2.04
N TYR A 91 9.76 -9.30 2.15
CA TYR A 91 10.56 -8.11 1.83
C TYR A 91 11.71 -7.89 2.82
N LYS A 92 11.48 -8.07 4.13
CA LYS A 92 12.53 -7.98 5.15
C LYS A 92 13.66 -8.97 4.86
N LYS A 93 13.29 -10.21 4.53
CA LYS A 93 14.25 -11.26 4.15
C LYS A 93 15.06 -10.86 2.91
N PHE A 94 14.39 -10.31 1.89
CA PHE A 94 15.05 -9.86 0.65
C PHE A 94 16.05 -8.73 0.87
N VAL A 95 15.69 -7.69 1.64
CA VAL A 95 16.60 -6.56 1.94
C VAL A 95 17.80 -7.03 2.77
N ILE A 96 17.59 -7.91 3.75
CA ILE A 96 18.68 -8.49 4.55
C ILE A 96 19.61 -9.29 3.64
N LEU A 97 19.07 -10.21 2.85
CA LEU A 97 19.83 -11.04 1.94
C LEU A 97 20.65 -10.20 0.97
N ARG A 98 20.02 -9.20 0.32
CA ARG A 98 20.71 -8.28 -0.59
C ARG A 98 21.85 -7.52 0.08
N GLY A 99 21.63 -6.94 1.26
CA GLY A 99 22.65 -6.17 1.97
C GLY A 99 23.85 -7.04 2.38
N VAL A 100 23.58 -8.25 2.86
CA VAL A 100 24.63 -9.21 3.22
C VAL A 100 25.37 -9.70 1.98
N CYS A 101 24.67 -10.11 0.93
CA CYS A 101 25.29 -10.55 -0.33
C CYS A 101 26.17 -9.45 -0.94
N LEU A 102 25.69 -8.20 -0.99
CA LEU A 102 26.45 -7.07 -1.51
C LEU A 102 27.73 -6.82 -0.69
N SER A 103 27.63 -6.88 0.65
CA SER A 103 28.79 -6.71 1.52
C SER A 103 29.83 -7.81 1.30
N VAL A 104 29.38 -9.05 1.18
CA VAL A 104 30.25 -10.21 0.90
C VAL A 104 30.91 -10.09 -0.47
N LEU A 105 30.15 -9.74 -1.54
CA LEU A 105 30.70 -9.56 -2.88
C LEU A 105 31.74 -8.43 -2.93
N LEU A 106 31.44 -7.30 -2.29
CA LEU A 106 32.40 -6.19 -2.20
C LEU A 106 33.66 -6.57 -1.42
N PHE A 107 33.48 -7.34 -0.34
CA PHE A 107 34.62 -7.85 0.44
C PHE A 107 35.50 -8.80 -0.39
N LEU A 108 34.88 -9.73 -1.14
CA LEU A 108 35.61 -10.64 -2.04
C LEU A 108 36.37 -9.88 -3.14
N ALA A 109 35.72 -8.85 -3.75
CA ALA A 109 36.35 -8.03 -4.76
C ALA A 109 37.53 -7.24 -4.17
N ALA A 110 37.35 -6.60 -3.02
CA ALA A 110 38.41 -5.87 -2.33
C ALA A 110 39.56 -6.80 -1.91
N ASN A 111 39.22 -8.00 -1.45
CA ASN A 111 40.20 -9.02 -1.12
C ASN A 111 41.07 -9.41 -2.33
N PHE A 112 40.45 -9.64 -3.49
CA PHE A 112 41.15 -9.96 -4.71
C PHE A 112 42.08 -8.82 -5.20
N ILE A 113 41.67 -7.55 -4.97
CA ILE A 113 42.45 -6.39 -5.40
C ILE A 113 43.61 -6.09 -4.47
N PHE A 114 43.36 -6.07 -3.13
CA PHE A 114 44.30 -5.53 -2.15
C PHE A 114 45.15 -6.59 -1.45
N PHE A 115 44.71 -7.87 -1.39
CA PHE A 115 45.38 -8.92 -0.62
C PHE A 115 45.90 -10.06 -1.49
N ARG A 116 46.39 -9.72 -2.69
CA ARG A 116 46.95 -10.68 -3.67
C ARG A 116 48.11 -11.51 -3.14
N SER A 117 48.88 -10.96 -2.21
CA SER A 117 50.10 -11.58 -1.65
C SER A 117 49.87 -12.48 -0.45
N THR A 118 48.72 -12.32 0.24
CA THR A 118 48.38 -13.12 1.42
C THR A 118 47.36 -14.20 1.02
N MET A 119 47.87 -15.37 0.57
CA MET A 119 46.98 -16.45 0.12
C MET A 119 46.31 -17.17 1.29
N VAL A 120 45.12 -16.71 1.64
CA VAL A 120 44.19 -17.53 2.46
C VAL A 120 43.53 -18.56 1.52
N PRO A 121 43.38 -19.82 1.96
CA PRO A 121 42.66 -20.83 1.19
C PRO A 121 41.28 -20.35 0.79
N ARG A 122 40.88 -20.55 -0.47
CA ARG A 122 39.57 -20.16 -1.02
C ARG A 122 38.39 -20.72 -0.17
N SER A 123 38.63 -21.90 0.42
CA SER A 123 37.67 -22.52 1.37
C SER A 123 37.36 -21.65 2.58
N VAL A 124 38.33 -20.90 3.12
CA VAL A 124 38.12 -19.99 4.27
C VAL A 124 37.17 -18.86 3.88
N LEU A 125 37.33 -18.29 2.68
CA LEU A 125 36.43 -17.24 2.18
C LEU A 125 34.98 -17.76 1.99
N LEU A 126 34.85 -19.01 1.50
CA LEU A 126 33.53 -19.64 1.36
C LEU A 126 32.88 -19.89 2.73
N VAL A 127 33.66 -20.40 3.71
CA VAL A 127 33.19 -20.59 5.09
C VAL A 127 32.79 -19.24 5.72
N PHE A 128 33.61 -18.21 5.54
CA PHE A 128 33.28 -16.86 6.01
C PHE A 128 31.96 -16.34 5.40
N CYS A 129 31.77 -16.49 4.09
CA CYS A 129 30.53 -16.10 3.42
C CYS A 129 29.32 -16.84 4.01
N GLY A 130 29.43 -18.14 4.21
CA GLY A 130 28.38 -18.97 4.82
C GLY A 130 28.06 -18.54 6.25
N LEU A 131 29.08 -18.37 7.08
CA LEU A 131 28.93 -17.93 8.48
C LEU A 131 28.33 -16.52 8.56
N ALA A 132 28.81 -15.58 7.75
CA ALA A 132 28.29 -14.21 7.72
C ALA A 132 26.82 -14.16 7.28
N MET A 133 26.44 -14.90 6.24
CA MET A 133 25.06 -14.98 5.79
C MET A 133 24.15 -15.57 6.88
N LEU A 134 24.58 -16.67 7.48
CA LEU A 134 23.79 -17.38 8.49
C LEU A 134 23.66 -16.57 9.78
N SER A 135 24.75 -16.04 10.32
CA SER A 135 24.74 -15.34 11.61
C SER A 135 24.08 -13.96 11.52
N LEU A 136 24.37 -13.18 10.47
CA LEU A 136 23.70 -11.89 10.22
C LEU A 136 22.21 -12.08 9.92
N GLY A 137 21.84 -13.14 9.20
CA GLY A 137 20.44 -13.50 8.97
C GLY A 137 19.75 -13.90 10.27
N LEU A 138 20.34 -14.81 11.04
CA LEU A 138 19.80 -15.31 12.30
C LEU A 138 19.68 -14.20 13.37
N SER A 139 20.70 -13.35 13.52
CA SER A 139 20.67 -12.22 14.45
C SER A 139 19.51 -11.26 14.20
N ARG A 140 19.11 -11.10 12.94
CA ARG A 140 17.96 -10.26 12.54
C ARG A 140 16.62 -10.94 12.79
N LEU A 141 16.55 -12.27 12.63
CA LEU A 141 15.35 -13.05 12.94
C LEU A 141 15.09 -13.14 14.44
N VAL A 142 16.13 -13.45 15.21
CA VAL A 142 16.06 -13.54 16.68
C VAL A 142 15.67 -12.19 17.30
N LYS A 143 16.24 -11.09 16.79
CA LYS A 143 15.86 -9.76 17.26
C LYS A 143 14.39 -9.44 16.96
N GLY A 144 13.85 -9.88 15.82
CA GLY A 144 12.41 -9.75 15.52
C GLY A 144 11.57 -10.46 16.59
N ALA A 145 11.86 -11.72 16.84
CA ALA A 145 11.15 -12.54 17.83
C ALA A 145 11.28 -12.01 19.27
N LEU A 146 12.46 -11.52 19.66
CA LEU A 146 12.68 -10.95 21.00
C LEU A 146 12.01 -9.57 21.16
N SER A 147 11.98 -8.72 20.13
CA SER A 147 11.31 -7.42 20.25
C SER A 147 9.80 -7.57 20.43
N ASP A 148 9.21 -8.60 19.86
CA ASP A 148 7.78 -8.90 20.02
C ASP A 148 7.45 -9.39 21.45
N GLN A 149 8.42 -10.02 22.14
CA GLN A 149 8.25 -10.46 23.54
C GLN A 149 8.57 -9.37 24.59
N PHE A 150 9.40 -8.38 24.24
CA PHE A 150 9.88 -7.35 25.18
C PHE A 150 9.25 -5.96 25.00
N GLU A 151 8.23 -5.78 24.18
CA GLU A 151 7.35 -4.60 24.28
C GLU A 151 6.48 -4.71 25.54
N ILE A 152 7.11 -4.66 26.72
CA ILE A 152 6.45 -4.33 27.98
C ILE A 152 6.02 -2.86 27.85
N ARG A 153 4.74 -2.65 27.53
CA ARG A 153 4.12 -1.34 27.72
C ARG A 153 4.23 -1.01 29.20
N PRO A 154 4.82 0.13 29.60
CA PRO A 154 4.76 0.55 30.99
C PRO A 154 3.30 0.72 31.39
N LYS A 155 2.80 -0.14 32.27
CA LYS A 155 1.56 0.09 33.02
C LYS A 155 1.84 1.23 33.99
N GLY A 156 1.32 2.41 33.71
CA GLY A 156 1.40 3.49 34.67
C GLY A 156 0.98 4.83 34.11
N LYS A 157 -0.18 5.26 34.51
CA LYS A 157 -1.01 6.45 34.30
C LYS A 157 -2.04 6.27 33.20
N GLU A 158 -3.29 6.38 33.59
CA GLU A 158 -4.43 6.60 32.71
C GLU A 158 -4.24 8.00 32.07
N ASP A 159 -3.38 8.06 31.06
CA ASP A 159 -3.42 9.14 30.09
C ASP A 159 -4.77 9.04 29.37
N PRO A 160 -5.41 10.16 29.03
CA PRO A 160 -6.63 10.14 28.23
C PRO A 160 -6.37 9.24 27.01
N PRO A 161 -7.39 8.45 26.55
CA PRO A 161 -7.18 7.46 25.50
C PRO A 161 -6.45 8.14 24.34
N PRO A 162 -5.31 7.60 23.87
CA PRO A 162 -4.50 8.26 22.88
C PRO A 162 -5.37 8.60 21.68
N GLU A 163 -5.38 9.87 21.28
CA GLU A 163 -6.13 10.32 20.11
C GLU A 163 -5.76 9.41 18.93
N ARG A 164 -6.73 8.62 18.46
CA ARG A 164 -6.51 7.62 17.41
C ARG A 164 -6.08 8.31 16.12
N LEU A 165 -4.90 7.97 15.64
CA LEU A 165 -4.35 8.49 14.39
C LEU A 165 -4.81 7.64 13.22
N VAL A 166 -5.59 8.23 12.31
CA VAL A 166 -6.03 7.60 11.06
C VAL A 166 -5.06 7.99 9.94
N LEU A 167 -4.43 7.01 9.30
CA LEU A 167 -3.65 7.21 8.08
C LEU A 167 -4.55 7.06 6.87
N VAL A 168 -4.64 8.09 6.04
CA VAL A 168 -5.37 8.07 4.76
C VAL A 168 -4.35 8.11 3.61
N LEU A 169 -4.24 7.03 2.84
CA LEU A 169 -3.48 7.02 1.58
C LEU A 169 -4.39 7.51 0.46
N GLY A 170 -3.93 8.50 -0.30
CA GLY A 170 -4.75 9.15 -1.34
C GLY A 170 -5.70 10.21 -0.78
N GLY A 171 -5.31 10.87 0.32
CA GLY A 171 -6.15 11.85 1.01
C GLY A 171 -6.38 13.15 0.24
N ALA A 172 -5.54 13.49 -0.75
CA ALA A 172 -5.74 14.64 -1.64
C ALA A 172 -6.61 14.29 -2.87
N GLY A 173 -7.06 13.04 -3.01
CA GLY A 173 -7.91 12.57 -4.09
C GLY A 173 -9.38 12.96 -3.94
N TYR A 174 -10.21 12.48 -4.89
CA TYR A 174 -11.65 12.76 -4.95
C TYR A 174 -12.40 12.36 -3.67
N ILE A 175 -12.30 11.12 -3.23
CA ILE A 175 -12.93 10.63 -1.99
C ILE A 175 -12.12 11.13 -0.78
N GLY A 176 -10.78 11.05 -0.86
CA GLY A 176 -9.90 11.33 0.26
C GLY A 176 -10.04 12.74 0.81
N SER A 177 -10.19 13.75 -0.05
CA SER A 177 -10.33 15.15 0.38
C SER A 177 -11.62 15.43 1.18
N VAL A 178 -12.69 14.69 0.90
CA VAL A 178 -13.95 14.75 1.66
C VAL A 178 -13.80 13.96 2.97
N LEU A 179 -13.23 12.77 2.92
CA LEU A 179 -13.01 11.93 4.11
C LEU A 179 -12.10 12.60 5.14
N VAL A 180 -10.99 13.21 4.69
CA VAL A 180 -10.04 13.90 5.59
C VAL A 180 -10.75 14.98 6.39
N ARG A 181 -11.60 15.79 5.73
CA ARG A 181 -12.36 16.83 6.44
C ARG A 181 -13.34 16.24 7.43
N LYS A 182 -14.11 15.25 7.00
CA LYS A 182 -15.05 14.56 7.89
C LYS A 182 -14.36 14.02 9.15
N LEU A 183 -13.21 13.35 9.00
CA LEU A 183 -12.45 12.83 10.15
C LEU A 183 -11.89 13.94 11.06
N LEU A 184 -11.50 15.09 10.48
CA LEU A 184 -11.04 16.25 11.26
C LEU A 184 -12.19 16.92 12.01
N GLU A 185 -13.36 17.05 11.38
CA GLU A 185 -14.59 17.56 12.00
C GLU A 185 -15.01 16.69 13.19
N ASP A 186 -14.84 15.37 13.10
CA ASP A 186 -15.06 14.42 14.19
C ASP A 186 -13.94 14.42 15.25
N GLY A 187 -13.01 15.36 15.13
CA GLY A 187 -11.93 15.57 16.10
C GLY A 187 -10.80 14.53 16.06
N ARG A 188 -10.71 13.70 15.02
CA ARG A 188 -9.64 12.70 14.87
C ARG A 188 -8.33 13.33 14.43
N LYS A 189 -7.21 12.69 14.79
CA LYS A 189 -5.94 12.97 14.16
C LYS A 189 -5.86 12.25 12.82
N VAL A 190 -5.52 12.99 11.77
CA VAL A 190 -5.43 12.46 10.41
C VAL A 190 -4.02 12.68 9.87
N ARG A 191 -3.43 11.61 9.37
CA ARG A 191 -2.22 11.69 8.56
C ARG A 191 -2.58 11.32 7.13
N VAL A 192 -2.20 12.14 6.18
CA VAL A 192 -2.36 11.88 4.76
C VAL A 192 -1.01 11.47 4.16
N LEU A 193 -0.96 10.37 3.41
CA LEU A 193 0.13 10.05 2.49
C LEU A 193 -0.40 10.19 1.07
N ASP A 194 0.13 11.15 0.32
CA ASP A 194 -0.28 11.40 -1.06
C ASP A 194 0.93 11.84 -1.90
N SER A 195 0.97 11.40 -3.15
CA SER A 195 1.99 11.81 -4.12
C SER A 195 1.69 13.14 -4.78
N LEU A 196 0.52 13.72 -4.47
CA LEU A 196 0.03 15.00 -4.98
C LEU A 196 0.13 15.11 -6.52
N VAL A 197 -0.11 14.01 -7.22
CA VAL A 197 -0.11 13.98 -8.70
C VAL A 197 -1.09 15.00 -9.25
N TYR A 198 -2.24 15.18 -8.58
CA TYR A 198 -3.26 16.17 -8.93
C TYR A 198 -3.12 17.49 -8.17
N GLY A 199 -1.96 17.75 -7.56
CA GLY A 199 -1.71 18.94 -6.73
C GLY A 199 -2.24 18.84 -5.31
N ASP A 200 -2.02 19.92 -4.54
CA ASP A 200 -2.40 20.03 -3.12
C ASP A 200 -3.69 20.85 -2.90
N SER A 201 -4.25 21.42 -3.97
CA SER A 201 -5.39 22.36 -3.90
C SER A 201 -6.57 21.80 -3.10
N ALA A 202 -6.79 20.49 -3.17
CA ALA A 202 -7.87 19.81 -2.46
C ALA A 202 -7.75 19.83 -0.93
N LEU A 203 -6.57 20.08 -0.38
CA LEU A 203 -6.30 20.12 1.06
C LEU A 203 -5.79 21.49 1.54
N ARG A 204 -5.57 22.44 0.64
CA ARG A 204 -4.83 23.71 0.92
C ARG A 204 -5.44 24.53 2.06
N ASP A 205 -6.74 24.60 2.13
CA ASP A 205 -7.49 25.34 3.16
C ASP A 205 -7.38 24.72 4.56
N ILE A 206 -7.13 23.41 4.64
CA ILE A 206 -7.02 22.67 5.90
C ILE A 206 -5.58 22.30 6.28
N LEU A 207 -4.57 22.64 5.48
CA LEU A 207 -3.16 22.28 5.77
C LEU A 207 -2.67 22.77 7.13
N ARG A 208 -3.25 23.87 7.65
CA ARG A 208 -2.89 24.43 8.96
C ARG A 208 -3.68 23.82 10.12
N HIS A 209 -4.58 22.86 9.85
CA HIS A 209 -5.35 22.24 10.91
C HIS A 209 -4.44 21.45 11.88
N PRO A 210 -4.51 21.68 13.23
CA PRO A 210 -3.56 21.14 14.20
C PRO A 210 -3.55 19.59 14.26
N LYS A 211 -4.64 18.95 13.85
CA LYS A 211 -4.78 17.48 13.81
C LYS A 211 -4.49 16.86 12.44
N LEU A 212 -4.07 17.66 11.44
CA LEU A 212 -3.71 17.16 10.11
C LEU A 212 -2.18 17.12 9.95
N GLU A 213 -1.68 15.97 9.50
CA GLU A 213 -0.29 15.79 9.07
C GLU A 213 -0.29 15.37 7.61
N LEU A 214 0.16 16.24 6.70
CA LEU A 214 0.36 15.88 5.28
C LEU A 214 1.79 15.39 5.07
N LYS A 215 1.92 14.16 4.56
CA LYS A 215 3.17 13.57 4.09
C LYS A 215 3.14 13.47 2.57
N PHE A 216 4.00 14.24 1.92
CA PHE A 216 4.27 14.05 0.50
C PHE A 216 5.06 12.74 0.31
N GLY A 217 4.56 11.81 -0.51
CA GLY A 217 5.23 10.54 -0.77
C GLY A 217 4.45 9.62 -1.71
N ASP A 218 5.14 8.62 -2.22
CA ASP A 218 4.59 7.65 -3.18
C ASP A 218 4.31 6.31 -2.47
N CYS A 219 3.09 5.79 -2.63
CA CYS A 219 2.69 4.49 -2.06
C CYS A 219 3.52 3.31 -2.59
N ARG A 220 4.25 3.47 -3.71
CA ARG A 220 5.20 2.48 -4.23
C ARG A 220 6.55 2.51 -3.52
N LYS A 221 6.86 3.56 -2.77
CA LYS A 221 8.11 3.71 -2.02
C LYS A 221 7.94 3.21 -0.61
N ILE A 222 8.61 2.10 -0.30
CA ILE A 222 8.49 1.48 1.02
C ILE A 222 8.87 2.41 2.17
N GLN A 223 9.82 3.31 1.96
CA GLN A 223 10.25 4.23 2.99
C GLN A 223 9.19 5.28 3.32
N ASP A 224 8.47 5.77 2.30
CA ASP A 224 7.37 6.70 2.47
C ASP A 224 6.22 6.03 3.21
N VAL A 225 5.88 4.79 2.81
CA VAL A 225 4.84 3.99 3.43
C VAL A 225 5.17 3.67 4.89
N VAL A 226 6.38 3.18 5.19
CA VAL A 226 6.81 2.91 6.58
C VAL A 226 6.81 4.17 7.43
N GLY A 227 7.28 5.30 6.86
CA GLY A 227 7.25 6.60 7.54
C GLY A 227 5.83 7.09 7.83
N ALA A 228 4.88 6.80 6.96
CA ALA A 228 3.48 7.19 7.12
C ALA A 228 2.74 6.28 8.11
N VAL A 229 2.93 4.97 8.03
CA VAL A 229 2.24 3.98 8.90
C VAL A 229 2.65 4.08 10.36
N LYS A 230 3.87 4.57 10.64
CA LYS A 230 4.38 4.61 12.01
C LYS A 230 3.50 5.42 12.95
N GLY A 231 3.02 4.74 14.02
CA GLY A 231 2.17 5.35 15.05
C GLY A 231 0.72 5.59 14.61
N ALA A 232 0.31 5.09 13.44
CA ALA A 232 -1.10 5.06 13.07
C ALA A 232 -1.80 3.91 13.80
N ASP A 233 -3.08 4.11 14.11
CA ASP A 233 -3.96 3.10 14.72
C ASP A 233 -4.78 2.38 13.66
N SER A 234 -5.14 3.10 12.61
CA SER A 234 -5.93 2.59 11.48
C SER A 234 -5.46 3.17 10.15
N ILE A 235 -5.71 2.44 9.08
CA ILE A 235 -5.37 2.82 7.71
C ILE A 235 -6.63 2.81 6.85
N VAL A 236 -6.81 3.87 6.06
CA VAL A 236 -7.78 3.93 4.96
C VAL A 236 -7.00 4.05 3.65
N HIS A 237 -7.08 3.02 2.82
CA HIS A 237 -6.35 2.94 1.56
C HIS A 237 -7.25 3.31 0.37
N LEU A 238 -7.15 4.58 -0.06
CA LEU A 238 -7.86 5.13 -1.22
C LEU A 238 -6.94 5.34 -2.43
N ALA A 239 -5.62 5.34 -2.23
CA ALA A 239 -4.66 5.61 -3.30
C ALA A 239 -4.75 4.55 -4.40
N ALA A 240 -5.08 4.97 -5.60
CA ALA A 240 -5.17 4.12 -6.79
C ALA A 240 -5.21 4.98 -8.06
N ILE A 241 -4.82 4.41 -9.19
CA ILE A 241 -5.27 4.90 -10.51
C ILE A 241 -6.69 4.36 -10.71
N VAL A 242 -7.66 5.26 -10.84
CA VAL A 242 -9.08 4.93 -10.82
C VAL A 242 -9.73 5.20 -12.16
N GLY A 243 -10.52 4.23 -12.63
CA GLY A 243 -11.24 4.25 -13.88
C GLY A 243 -10.57 3.39 -14.95
N ASP A 244 -11.38 2.60 -15.67
CA ASP A 244 -10.89 1.65 -16.67
C ASP A 244 -10.03 2.33 -17.75
N PRO A 245 -10.47 3.47 -18.34
CA PRO A 245 -9.66 4.16 -19.34
C PRO A 245 -8.33 4.70 -18.79
N ALA A 246 -8.30 5.15 -17.54
CA ALA A 246 -7.09 5.68 -16.90
C ALA A 246 -6.07 4.57 -16.63
N CYS A 247 -6.54 3.37 -16.22
CA CYS A 247 -5.66 2.22 -15.98
C CYS A 247 -5.01 1.69 -17.26
N GLU A 248 -5.66 1.86 -18.42
CA GLU A 248 -5.13 1.43 -19.72
C GLU A 248 -4.07 2.38 -20.28
N VAL A 249 -3.95 3.62 -19.79
CA VAL A 249 -2.90 4.56 -20.23
C VAL A 249 -1.51 4.00 -19.94
N ASP A 250 -1.33 3.41 -18.75
CA ASP A 250 -0.11 2.70 -18.36
C ASP A 250 -0.47 1.52 -17.45
N ARG A 251 -0.61 0.35 -18.08
CA ARG A 251 -1.00 -0.89 -17.40
C ARG A 251 0.00 -1.30 -16.32
N GLN A 252 1.30 -1.11 -16.55
CA GLN A 252 2.34 -1.49 -15.62
C GLN A 252 2.31 -0.61 -14.36
N THR A 253 2.24 0.69 -14.51
CA THR A 253 2.10 1.62 -13.38
C THR A 253 0.79 1.39 -12.63
N SER A 254 -0.30 1.08 -13.34
CA SER A 254 -1.58 0.72 -12.72
C SER A 254 -1.48 -0.53 -11.86
N LEU A 255 -0.82 -1.60 -12.31
CA LEU A 255 -0.55 -2.80 -11.52
C LEU A 255 0.34 -2.50 -10.30
N GLN A 256 1.36 -1.66 -10.47
CA GLN A 256 2.24 -1.28 -9.36
C GLN A 256 1.49 -0.51 -8.27
N ILE A 257 0.68 0.48 -8.64
CA ILE A 257 -0.03 1.34 -7.69
C ILE A 257 -1.22 0.61 -7.07
N ASN A 258 -2.06 -0.03 -7.88
CA ASN A 258 -3.33 -0.59 -7.42
C ASN A 258 -3.16 -1.93 -6.68
N TYR A 259 -2.19 -2.76 -7.09
CA TYR A 259 -2.01 -4.10 -6.53
C TYR A 259 -0.71 -4.24 -5.73
N ALA A 260 0.46 -4.03 -6.35
CA ALA A 260 1.73 -4.26 -5.69
C ALA A 260 1.94 -3.36 -4.45
N ALA A 261 1.56 -2.08 -4.55
CA ALA A 261 1.63 -1.15 -3.42
C ALA A 261 0.64 -1.53 -2.31
N THR A 262 -0.56 -2.03 -2.65
CA THR A 262 -1.52 -2.53 -1.66
C THR A 262 -0.95 -3.70 -0.87
N ARG A 263 -0.31 -4.67 -1.53
CA ARG A 263 0.35 -5.80 -0.86
C ARG A 263 1.52 -5.35 0.02
N MET A 264 2.33 -4.41 -0.46
CA MET A 264 3.42 -3.85 0.33
C MET A 264 2.88 -3.11 1.56
N LEU A 265 1.86 -2.28 1.40
CA LEU A 265 1.21 -1.55 2.49
C LEU A 265 0.64 -2.52 3.54
N MET A 266 -0.02 -3.59 3.10
CA MET A 266 -0.52 -4.65 3.97
C MET A 266 0.59 -5.26 4.84
N GLU A 267 1.72 -5.64 4.23
CA GLU A 267 2.85 -6.19 4.98
C GLU A 267 3.45 -5.19 5.99
N VAL A 268 3.52 -3.91 5.60
CA VAL A 268 3.97 -2.84 6.49
C VAL A 268 2.97 -2.62 7.63
N ALA A 269 1.66 -2.67 7.35
CA ALA A 269 0.61 -2.51 8.34
C ALA A 269 0.66 -3.63 9.39
N ILE A 270 0.75 -4.89 8.97
CA ILE A 270 0.90 -6.05 9.85
C ILE A 270 2.16 -5.89 10.72
N GLY A 271 3.29 -5.51 10.12
CA GLY A 271 4.56 -5.33 10.83
C GLY A 271 4.59 -4.17 11.83
N ASN A 272 3.64 -3.23 11.74
CA ASN A 272 3.46 -2.13 12.68
C ASN A 272 2.30 -2.35 13.66
N GLY A 273 1.65 -3.51 13.63
CA GLY A 273 0.56 -3.83 14.53
C GLY A 273 -0.74 -3.05 14.25
N ILE A 274 -0.93 -2.62 13.01
CA ILE A 274 -2.18 -1.97 12.59
C ILE A 274 -3.31 -3.00 12.67
N ARG A 275 -4.36 -2.66 13.39
CA ARG A 275 -5.52 -3.54 13.58
C ARG A 275 -6.59 -3.31 12.54
N HIS A 276 -6.90 -2.05 12.25
CA HIS A 276 -7.96 -1.66 11.31
C HIS A 276 -7.35 -1.21 9.98
N PHE A 277 -7.67 -1.94 8.92
CA PHE A 277 -7.23 -1.64 7.57
C PHE A 277 -8.45 -1.60 6.65
N VAL A 278 -8.86 -0.42 6.22
CA VAL A 278 -9.99 -0.22 5.30
C VAL A 278 -9.47 -0.07 3.87
N PHE A 279 -9.89 -0.96 2.98
CA PHE A 279 -9.53 -0.93 1.56
C PHE A 279 -10.71 -0.51 0.70
N ALA A 280 -10.52 0.53 -0.10
CA ALA A 280 -11.50 0.94 -1.09
C ALA A 280 -11.39 0.07 -2.34
N SER A 281 -12.28 -0.92 -2.43
CA SER A 281 -12.54 -1.69 -3.63
C SER A 281 -13.68 -1.02 -4.45
N SER A 282 -14.29 -1.74 -5.37
CA SER A 282 -15.30 -1.20 -6.28
C SER A 282 -16.32 -2.27 -6.65
N CYS A 283 -17.58 -1.91 -6.81
CA CYS A 283 -18.59 -2.80 -7.37
C CYS A 283 -18.32 -3.18 -8.85
N SER A 284 -17.35 -2.54 -9.51
CA SER A 284 -16.89 -2.98 -10.86
C SER A 284 -16.28 -4.39 -10.86
N VAL A 285 -15.96 -4.96 -9.70
CA VAL A 285 -15.52 -6.35 -9.56
C VAL A 285 -16.58 -7.36 -9.99
N TYR A 286 -17.87 -6.99 -9.97
CA TYR A 286 -18.98 -7.84 -10.40
C TYR A 286 -19.08 -7.97 -11.92
N GLY A 287 -18.51 -7.03 -12.68
CA GLY A 287 -18.40 -7.09 -14.14
C GLY A 287 -19.69 -6.76 -14.89
N ALA A 288 -20.21 -7.73 -15.65
CA ALA A 288 -21.40 -7.57 -16.49
C ALA A 288 -22.41 -8.67 -16.19
N THR A 289 -23.53 -8.33 -15.54
CA THR A 289 -24.60 -9.27 -15.18
C THR A 289 -25.93 -8.57 -14.97
N ASP A 290 -27.02 -9.26 -15.27
CA ASP A 290 -28.38 -8.77 -15.00
C ASP A 290 -28.88 -9.18 -13.61
N LEU A 291 -28.12 -9.98 -12.88
CA LEU A 291 -28.46 -10.43 -11.53
C LEU A 291 -28.22 -9.30 -10.50
N LEU A 292 -28.94 -9.37 -9.40
CA LEU A 292 -28.66 -8.55 -8.22
C LEU A 292 -27.50 -9.18 -7.44
N MET A 293 -26.35 -8.54 -7.45
CA MET A 293 -25.11 -9.03 -6.84
C MET A 293 -25.02 -8.62 -5.37
N ASP A 294 -24.51 -9.52 -4.54
CA ASP A 294 -24.17 -9.28 -3.14
C ASP A 294 -22.71 -9.66 -2.85
N GLU A 295 -22.27 -9.57 -1.61
CA GLU A 295 -20.89 -9.85 -1.21
C GLU A 295 -20.49 -11.33 -1.35
N ASN A 296 -21.47 -12.25 -1.44
CA ASN A 296 -21.27 -13.69 -1.65
C ASN A 296 -21.25 -14.06 -3.14
N SER A 297 -21.66 -13.15 -3.99
CA SER A 297 -21.74 -13.37 -5.43
C SER A 297 -20.35 -13.47 -6.05
N GLN A 298 -20.21 -14.30 -7.08
CA GLN A 298 -18.95 -14.46 -7.80
C GLN A 298 -18.55 -13.16 -8.49
N VAL A 299 -17.28 -12.76 -8.30
CA VAL A 299 -16.70 -11.61 -8.97
C VAL A 299 -16.13 -12.00 -10.34
N GLN A 300 -16.44 -11.20 -11.37
CA GLN A 300 -16.00 -11.43 -12.77
C GLN A 300 -15.62 -10.09 -13.42
N PRO A 301 -14.51 -9.47 -13.02
CA PRO A 301 -14.12 -8.16 -13.53
C PRO A 301 -13.89 -8.20 -15.04
N VAL A 302 -14.40 -7.17 -15.74
CA VAL A 302 -14.26 -7.04 -17.21
C VAL A 302 -13.19 -6.04 -17.62
N SER A 303 -12.44 -5.50 -16.67
CA SER A 303 -11.41 -4.47 -16.89
C SER A 303 -10.18 -4.70 -16.04
N LEU A 304 -9.05 -4.10 -16.45
CA LEU A 304 -7.81 -4.10 -15.66
C LEU A 304 -8.02 -3.51 -14.26
N TYR A 305 -8.74 -2.38 -14.17
CA TYR A 305 -9.07 -1.77 -12.88
C TYR A 305 -9.81 -2.74 -11.95
N GLY A 306 -10.88 -3.36 -12.45
CA GLY A 306 -11.64 -4.36 -11.69
C GLY A 306 -10.77 -5.53 -11.25
N GLN A 307 -9.90 -6.04 -12.14
CA GLN A 307 -9.00 -7.14 -11.84
C GLN A 307 -8.00 -6.78 -10.73
N THR A 308 -7.39 -5.58 -10.78
CA THR A 308 -6.46 -5.14 -9.72
C THR A 308 -7.15 -5.01 -8.36
N LYS A 309 -8.46 -4.69 -8.33
CA LYS A 309 -9.23 -4.66 -7.09
C LYS A 309 -9.49 -6.06 -6.56
N VAL A 310 -9.89 -7.02 -7.41
CA VAL A 310 -10.07 -8.43 -7.01
C VAL A 310 -8.77 -9.02 -6.46
N ASP A 311 -7.65 -8.85 -7.17
CA ASP A 311 -6.35 -9.36 -6.74
C ASP A 311 -5.93 -8.79 -5.37
N SER A 312 -6.27 -7.52 -5.11
CA SER A 312 -6.00 -6.85 -3.83
C SER A 312 -6.93 -7.33 -2.71
N GLU A 313 -8.21 -7.57 -3.00
CA GLU A 313 -9.16 -8.17 -2.06
C GLU A 313 -8.69 -9.54 -1.60
N GLU A 314 -8.32 -10.41 -2.55
CA GLU A 314 -7.81 -11.76 -2.27
C GLU A 314 -6.56 -11.71 -1.38
N ALA A 315 -5.57 -10.88 -1.75
CA ALA A 315 -4.34 -10.74 -0.98
C ALA A 315 -4.59 -10.27 0.47
N LEU A 316 -5.51 -9.33 0.66
CA LEU A 316 -5.88 -8.81 1.98
C LEU A 316 -6.63 -9.85 2.82
N LEU A 317 -7.55 -10.59 2.20
CA LEU A 317 -8.33 -11.64 2.88
C LEU A 317 -7.46 -12.85 3.27
N GLU A 318 -6.50 -13.23 2.42
CA GLU A 318 -5.52 -14.27 2.73
C GLU A 318 -4.59 -13.89 3.88
N ALA A 319 -4.28 -12.60 4.02
CA ALA A 319 -3.38 -12.10 5.06
C ALA A 319 -4.04 -11.88 6.43
N ARG A 320 -5.37 -12.08 6.53
CA ARG A 320 -6.08 -11.92 7.81
C ARG A 320 -5.49 -12.86 8.86
N ALA A 321 -5.06 -12.29 9.97
CA ALA A 321 -4.43 -13.02 11.08
C ALA A 321 -4.88 -12.42 12.41
N ASP A 322 -4.46 -13.03 13.52
CA ASP A 322 -4.70 -12.45 14.83
C ASP A 322 -4.05 -11.06 14.93
N GLY A 323 -4.87 -10.05 15.20
CA GLY A 323 -4.44 -8.65 15.30
C GLY A 323 -4.47 -7.84 14.00
N PHE A 324 -4.69 -8.43 12.81
CA PHE A 324 -4.92 -7.70 11.57
C PHE A 324 -6.34 -7.92 11.06
N CYS A 325 -7.07 -6.82 10.88
CA CYS A 325 -8.49 -6.82 10.53
C CYS A 325 -8.69 -6.00 9.25
N PRO A 326 -8.46 -6.59 8.05
CA PRO A 326 -8.78 -5.93 6.80
C PRO A 326 -10.30 -5.91 6.60
N VAL A 327 -10.81 -4.76 6.18
CA VAL A 327 -12.19 -4.55 5.74
C VAL A 327 -12.17 -4.06 4.31
N ILE A 328 -12.93 -4.71 3.46
CA ILE A 328 -13.04 -4.37 2.05
C ILE A 328 -14.36 -3.67 1.82
N LEU A 329 -14.30 -2.48 1.23
CA LEU A 329 -15.48 -1.73 0.82
C LEU A 329 -15.57 -1.69 -0.70
N ARG A 330 -16.50 -2.45 -1.28
CA ARG A 330 -16.85 -2.40 -2.70
C ARG A 330 -17.76 -1.19 -2.93
N LEU A 331 -17.19 -0.09 -3.37
CA LEU A 331 -17.90 1.16 -3.54
C LEU A 331 -18.84 1.11 -4.76
N ALA A 332 -20.07 1.59 -4.61
CA ALA A 332 -20.94 1.94 -5.73
C ALA A 332 -20.31 3.04 -6.59
N THR A 333 -20.88 3.36 -7.75
CA THR A 333 -20.43 4.46 -8.62
C THR A 333 -20.55 5.78 -7.88
N VAL A 334 -19.41 6.36 -7.53
CA VAL A 334 -19.34 7.57 -6.70
C VAL A 334 -19.68 8.79 -7.54
N PHE A 335 -20.45 9.75 -6.99
CA PHE A 335 -20.81 11.02 -7.62
C PHE A 335 -20.83 12.17 -6.60
N GLY A 336 -21.08 13.40 -7.09
CA GLY A 336 -21.21 14.61 -6.29
C GLY A 336 -19.95 15.47 -6.29
N LEU A 337 -20.01 16.61 -5.63
CA LEU A 337 -18.93 17.58 -5.58
C LEU A 337 -17.89 17.20 -4.53
N SER A 338 -16.62 17.30 -4.89
CA SER A 338 -15.48 17.08 -4.00
C SER A 338 -14.50 18.25 -4.10
N TYR A 339 -13.59 18.37 -3.16
CA TYR A 339 -12.52 19.37 -3.18
C TYR A 339 -11.46 19.10 -4.25
N ARG A 340 -11.38 17.86 -4.76
CA ARG A 340 -10.73 17.50 -6.02
C ARG A 340 -11.82 16.97 -6.96
N PRO A 341 -12.48 17.84 -7.74
CA PRO A 341 -13.59 17.44 -8.59
C PRO A 341 -13.19 16.43 -9.67
N ARG A 342 -14.16 15.62 -10.11
CA ARG A 342 -13.99 14.69 -11.22
C ARG A 342 -15.18 14.80 -12.16
N PHE A 343 -14.91 15.10 -13.42
CA PHE A 343 -15.92 15.14 -14.48
C PHE A 343 -15.81 13.97 -15.47
N ASP A 344 -14.95 12.99 -15.19
CA ASP A 344 -14.95 11.67 -15.83
C ASP A 344 -15.96 10.68 -15.19
N LEU A 345 -16.71 11.12 -14.17
CA LEU A 345 -17.79 10.37 -13.52
C LEU A 345 -19.13 10.71 -14.17
N VAL A 346 -19.91 9.67 -14.51
CA VAL A 346 -21.08 9.82 -15.38
C VAL A 346 -22.10 10.85 -14.88
N VAL A 347 -22.45 10.85 -13.59
CA VAL A 347 -23.40 11.83 -13.01
C VAL A 347 -22.83 13.25 -13.12
N ASN A 348 -21.57 13.42 -12.73
CA ASN A 348 -20.92 14.73 -12.73
C ASN A 348 -20.77 15.28 -14.15
N LEU A 349 -20.34 14.41 -15.10
CA LEU A 349 -20.16 14.80 -16.50
C LEU A 349 -21.48 15.20 -17.16
N LEU A 350 -22.50 14.35 -17.05
CA LEU A 350 -23.79 14.64 -17.71
C LEU A 350 -24.45 15.89 -17.12
N THR A 351 -24.36 16.09 -15.78
CA THR A 351 -24.84 17.31 -15.13
C THR A 351 -24.08 18.54 -15.62
N ALA A 352 -22.75 18.48 -15.74
CA ALA A 352 -21.95 19.60 -16.21
C ALA A 352 -22.27 19.94 -17.68
N LYS A 353 -22.42 18.94 -18.55
CA LYS A 353 -22.81 19.13 -19.95
C LYS A 353 -24.22 19.72 -20.08
N ALA A 354 -25.19 19.21 -19.31
CA ALA A 354 -26.54 19.79 -19.30
C ALA A 354 -26.52 21.27 -18.91
N CYS A 355 -25.78 21.61 -17.84
CA CYS A 355 -25.65 22.96 -17.31
C CYS A 355 -24.93 23.92 -18.29
N LYS A 356 -23.82 23.49 -18.90
CA LYS A 356 -22.94 24.39 -19.69
C LYS A 356 -23.14 24.30 -21.20
N GLU A 357 -23.62 23.18 -21.72
CA GLU A 357 -23.77 22.93 -23.16
C GLU A 357 -25.25 22.78 -23.59
N GLY A 358 -26.13 22.54 -22.63
CA GLY A 358 -27.56 22.30 -22.95
C GLY A 358 -27.76 21.00 -23.75
N ALA A 359 -26.80 20.09 -23.74
CA ALA A 359 -26.86 18.83 -24.47
C ALA A 359 -26.12 17.73 -23.71
N ILE A 360 -26.68 16.51 -23.67
CA ILE A 360 -26.06 15.33 -23.10
C ILE A 360 -26.13 14.15 -24.07
N THR A 361 -25.14 13.26 -23.97
CA THR A 361 -25.11 11.99 -24.69
C THR A 361 -25.17 10.85 -23.68
N VAL A 362 -26.21 10.05 -23.76
CA VAL A 362 -26.40 8.87 -22.91
C VAL A 362 -25.93 7.65 -23.66
N CYS A 363 -24.82 7.05 -23.18
CA CYS A 363 -24.28 5.84 -23.76
C CYS A 363 -24.87 4.62 -23.04
N ASN A 364 -25.31 3.60 -23.81
CA ASN A 364 -25.84 2.34 -23.26
C ASN A 364 -26.91 2.57 -22.18
N GLY A 365 -27.95 3.34 -22.49
CA GLY A 365 -28.96 3.84 -21.53
C GLY A 365 -29.62 2.78 -20.64
N THR A 366 -29.73 1.53 -21.11
CA THR A 366 -30.34 0.41 -20.37
C THR A 366 -29.41 -0.21 -19.32
N GLN A 367 -28.12 0.16 -19.30
CA GLN A 367 -27.18 -0.38 -18.32
C GLN A 367 -27.46 0.13 -16.91
N TRP A 368 -27.41 -0.80 -15.97
CA TRP A 368 -27.56 -0.52 -14.55
C TRP A 368 -26.24 -0.10 -13.89
N ARG A 369 -26.32 0.86 -12.98
CA ARG A 369 -25.25 1.27 -12.08
C ARG A 369 -25.81 1.52 -10.69
N PRO A 370 -25.18 1.00 -9.64
CA PRO A 370 -25.42 1.50 -8.29
C PRO A 370 -24.69 2.82 -8.11
N PHE A 371 -25.29 3.78 -7.43
CA PHE A 371 -24.72 5.11 -7.18
C PHE A 371 -24.57 5.38 -5.68
N ILE A 372 -23.58 6.20 -5.32
CA ILE A 372 -23.37 6.70 -3.95
C ILE A 372 -22.76 8.10 -4.00
N HIS A 373 -23.27 9.01 -3.18
CA HIS A 373 -22.68 10.34 -3.05
C HIS A 373 -21.33 10.29 -2.31
N VAL A 374 -20.37 11.11 -2.72
CA VAL A 374 -19.00 11.10 -2.15
C VAL A 374 -18.98 11.38 -0.64
N ARG A 375 -19.93 12.18 -0.12
CA ARG A 375 -20.06 12.40 1.33
C ARG A 375 -20.57 11.16 2.06
N ASP A 376 -21.50 10.42 1.48
CA ASP A 376 -21.99 9.16 2.06
C ASP A 376 -20.88 8.09 2.04
N VAL A 377 -19.96 8.12 1.05
CA VAL A 377 -18.76 7.27 1.10
C VAL A 377 -17.90 7.59 2.33
N ALA A 378 -17.68 8.88 2.62
CA ALA A 378 -16.92 9.29 3.80
C ALA A 378 -17.58 8.84 5.10
N VAL A 379 -18.91 8.99 5.22
CA VAL A 379 -19.71 8.50 6.37
C VAL A 379 -19.64 6.98 6.48
N GLY A 380 -19.73 6.24 5.37
CA GLY A 380 -19.59 4.78 5.36
C GLY A 380 -18.22 4.30 5.85
N ILE A 381 -17.14 4.96 5.43
CA ILE A 381 -15.79 4.68 5.92
C ILE A 381 -15.66 4.98 7.40
N GLU A 382 -16.22 6.09 7.88
CA GLU A 382 -16.25 6.45 9.29
C GLU A 382 -16.98 5.39 10.13
N ARG A 383 -18.15 4.91 9.68
CA ARG A 383 -18.90 3.83 10.34
C ARG A 383 -18.05 2.57 10.51
N VAL A 384 -17.28 2.22 9.49
CA VAL A 384 -16.35 1.09 9.57
C VAL A 384 -15.22 1.35 10.56
N LEU A 385 -14.66 2.57 10.62
CA LEU A 385 -13.61 2.91 11.59
C LEU A 385 -14.11 2.90 13.05
N ASP A 386 -15.40 3.10 13.28
CA ASP A 386 -16.02 3.11 14.60
C ASP A 386 -16.58 1.75 15.02
N ALA A 387 -16.79 0.86 14.06
CA ALA A 387 -17.37 -0.44 14.36
C ALA A 387 -16.40 -1.32 15.18
N PRO A 388 -16.92 -2.15 16.07
CA PRO A 388 -16.09 -3.07 16.84
C PRO A 388 -15.39 -4.08 15.94
N PRO A 389 -14.12 -4.45 16.25
CA PRO A 389 -13.33 -5.39 15.44
C PRO A 389 -14.01 -6.74 15.21
N SER A 390 -14.89 -7.17 16.12
CA SER A 390 -15.64 -8.42 16.00
C SER A 390 -16.60 -8.46 14.81
N LEU A 391 -17.08 -7.29 14.35
CA LEU A 391 -17.97 -7.17 13.20
C LEU A 391 -17.22 -6.97 11.87
N LEU A 392 -15.90 -6.76 11.93
CA LEU A 392 -15.14 -6.28 10.78
C LEU A 392 -14.11 -7.27 10.26
N ARG A 393 -13.81 -8.34 11.00
CA ARG A 393 -12.64 -9.20 10.76
C ARG A 393 -12.70 -9.94 9.43
N GLY A 394 -12.01 -9.42 8.42
CA GLY A 394 -11.96 -9.99 7.07
C GLY A 394 -13.29 -9.89 6.33
N GLU A 395 -14.09 -8.88 6.67
CA GLU A 395 -15.39 -8.66 6.06
C GLU A 395 -15.28 -7.88 4.75
N VAL A 396 -16.14 -8.24 3.83
CA VAL A 396 -16.40 -7.49 2.60
C VAL A 396 -17.78 -6.87 2.71
N PHE A 397 -17.88 -5.58 2.43
CA PHE A 397 -19.14 -4.87 2.36
C PHE A 397 -19.28 -4.15 1.02
N ASN A 398 -20.43 -4.26 0.41
CA ASN A 398 -20.85 -3.32 -0.62
C ASN A 398 -21.22 -2.00 0.07
N LEU A 399 -20.64 -0.88 -0.37
CA LEU A 399 -20.92 0.45 0.18
C LEU A 399 -21.76 1.26 -0.78
N GLY A 400 -23.02 1.46 -0.43
CA GLY A 400 -24.05 2.14 -1.19
C GLY A 400 -25.44 1.92 -0.61
N ASP A 401 -26.47 2.04 -1.45
CA ASP A 401 -27.86 1.79 -1.11
C ASP A 401 -28.57 1.05 -2.24
N THR A 402 -29.33 0.00 -1.91
CA THR A 402 -30.05 -0.82 -2.89
C THR A 402 -31.05 0.01 -3.70
N ARG A 403 -31.61 1.08 -3.13
CA ARG A 403 -32.51 2.03 -3.79
C ARG A 403 -31.84 2.92 -4.83
N MET A 404 -30.51 2.96 -4.83
CA MET A 404 -29.68 3.78 -5.71
C MET A 404 -29.15 3.01 -6.92
N ASN A 405 -29.69 1.82 -7.22
CA ASN A 405 -29.49 1.15 -8.49
C ASN A 405 -30.37 1.82 -9.55
N HIS A 406 -29.77 2.47 -10.55
CA HIS A 406 -30.47 3.14 -11.62
C HIS A 406 -29.91 2.78 -12.99
N GLN A 407 -30.77 2.79 -14.01
CA GLN A 407 -30.32 2.79 -15.40
C GLN A 407 -29.74 4.15 -15.79
N LEU A 408 -28.85 4.16 -16.77
CA LEU A 408 -28.27 5.43 -17.26
C LEU A 408 -29.31 6.31 -17.93
N SER A 409 -30.38 5.76 -18.51
CA SER A 409 -31.56 6.49 -18.99
C SER A 409 -32.30 7.19 -17.85
N GLU A 410 -32.55 6.51 -16.73
CA GLU A 410 -33.19 7.12 -15.55
C GLU A 410 -32.36 8.27 -14.96
N LEU A 411 -31.02 8.15 -15.00
CA LEU A 411 -30.15 9.27 -14.64
C LEU A 411 -30.35 10.47 -15.56
N ALA A 412 -30.49 10.25 -16.87
CA ALA A 412 -30.76 11.33 -17.80
C ALA A 412 -32.11 12.00 -17.51
N ASP A 413 -33.16 11.23 -17.18
CA ASP A 413 -34.48 11.78 -16.82
C ASP A 413 -34.39 12.67 -15.58
N LYS A 414 -33.60 12.27 -14.57
CA LYS A 414 -33.35 13.07 -13.35
C LYS A 414 -32.59 14.37 -13.68
N ILE A 415 -31.65 14.34 -14.64
CA ILE A 415 -30.96 15.55 -15.12
C ILE A 415 -31.90 16.46 -15.89
N LEU A 416 -32.78 15.92 -16.74
CA LEU A 416 -33.79 16.66 -17.45
C LEU A 416 -34.81 17.35 -16.54
N ALA A 417 -35.14 16.71 -15.41
CA ALA A 417 -36.00 17.35 -14.42
C ALA A 417 -35.39 18.64 -13.82
N VAL A 418 -34.06 18.74 -13.81
CA VAL A 418 -33.31 19.92 -13.32
C VAL A 418 -32.99 20.90 -14.47
N PHE A 419 -32.77 20.39 -15.69
CA PHE A 419 -32.40 21.13 -16.89
C PHE A 419 -33.35 20.78 -18.05
N PRO A 420 -34.61 21.27 -18.06
CA PRO A 420 -35.66 20.82 -19.00
C PRO A 420 -35.37 21.10 -20.48
N THR A 421 -34.50 22.06 -20.77
CA THR A 421 -34.19 22.45 -22.15
C THR A 421 -33.02 21.65 -22.76
N THR A 422 -32.45 20.71 -21.99
CA THR A 422 -31.31 19.92 -22.44
C THR A 422 -31.69 18.94 -23.55
N LYS A 423 -30.91 18.95 -24.64
CA LYS A 423 -31.03 17.95 -25.71
C LYS A 423 -30.38 16.65 -25.33
N VAL A 424 -31.08 15.53 -25.50
CA VAL A 424 -30.55 14.18 -25.19
C VAL A 424 -30.31 13.42 -26.48
N THR A 425 -29.12 12.85 -26.60
CA THR A 425 -28.74 11.93 -27.68
C THR A 425 -28.42 10.58 -27.08
N HIS A 426 -28.92 9.50 -27.63
CA HIS A 426 -28.62 8.13 -27.21
C HIS A 426 -27.60 7.52 -28.16
N MET A 427 -26.60 6.84 -27.61
CA MET A 427 -25.55 6.13 -28.34
C MET A 427 -25.25 4.79 -27.67
N GLU A 428 -24.66 3.88 -28.42
CA GLU A 428 -24.04 2.70 -27.88
C GLU A 428 -22.50 2.83 -27.90
N ASN A 429 -21.84 2.26 -26.93
CA ASN A 429 -20.38 2.21 -26.88
C ASN A 429 -19.90 0.83 -26.37
N SER A 430 -18.58 0.64 -26.30
CA SER A 430 -17.95 -0.64 -25.90
C SER A 430 -17.92 -0.90 -24.39
N ASP A 431 -18.50 -0.03 -23.56
CA ASP A 431 -18.56 -0.26 -22.12
C ASP A 431 -19.51 -1.42 -21.81
N ARG A 432 -18.95 -2.54 -21.29
CA ARG A 432 -19.71 -3.76 -20.98
C ARG A 432 -20.23 -3.82 -19.56
N ARG A 433 -19.89 -2.87 -18.70
CA ARG A 433 -20.31 -2.88 -17.30
C ARG A 433 -21.82 -2.77 -17.21
N ASN A 434 -22.43 -3.72 -16.54
CA ASN A 434 -23.87 -3.74 -16.26
C ASN A 434 -24.09 -4.55 -15.01
N TYR A 435 -24.45 -3.92 -13.89
CA TYR A 435 -24.66 -4.62 -12.63
C TYR A 435 -25.54 -3.86 -11.67
N ARG A 436 -26.38 -4.59 -10.95
CA ARG A 436 -27.14 -4.14 -9.78
C ARG A 436 -26.55 -4.76 -8.54
N VAL A 437 -26.57 -4.04 -7.42
CA VAL A 437 -25.90 -4.47 -6.20
C VAL A 437 -26.83 -4.31 -5.00
N SER A 438 -26.89 -5.33 -4.14
CA SER A 438 -27.51 -5.27 -2.82
C SER A 438 -26.52 -4.69 -1.81
N PHE A 439 -27.02 -3.78 -1.01
CA PHE A 439 -26.28 -3.13 0.09
C PHE A 439 -26.88 -3.50 1.45
N ASP A 440 -27.66 -4.56 1.52
CA ASP A 440 -28.38 -4.97 2.73
C ASP A 440 -27.45 -5.41 3.86
N LYS A 441 -26.27 -5.93 3.53
CA LYS A 441 -25.30 -6.37 4.54
C LYS A 441 -24.79 -5.20 5.36
N ILE A 442 -24.30 -4.13 4.74
CA ILE A 442 -23.78 -2.97 5.45
C ILE A 442 -24.89 -2.26 6.24
N ARG A 443 -26.10 -2.20 5.69
CA ARG A 443 -27.25 -1.65 6.39
C ARG A 443 -27.56 -2.44 7.66
N ARG A 444 -27.65 -3.77 7.58
CA ARG A 444 -27.99 -4.61 8.73
C ARG A 444 -26.90 -4.66 9.79
N GLN A 445 -25.64 -4.71 9.39
CA GLN A 445 -24.53 -4.92 10.32
C GLN A 445 -23.96 -3.61 10.89
N LEU A 446 -23.93 -2.53 10.09
CA LEU A 446 -23.32 -1.26 10.48
C LEU A 446 -24.33 -0.09 10.54
N GLY A 447 -25.61 -0.33 10.25
CA GLY A 447 -26.64 0.71 10.27
C GLY A 447 -26.38 1.82 9.24
N PHE A 448 -25.68 1.51 8.14
CA PHE A 448 -25.37 2.50 7.11
C PHE A 448 -26.48 2.56 6.06
N GLU A 449 -26.95 3.76 5.78
CA GLU A 449 -27.84 4.10 4.66
C GLU A 449 -27.35 5.39 4.01
N CYS A 450 -27.53 5.52 2.69
CA CYS A 450 -27.25 6.77 1.98
C CYS A 450 -28.28 7.84 2.37
N THR A 451 -27.77 9.03 2.64
CA THR A 451 -28.58 10.21 2.98
C THR A 451 -28.77 11.14 1.79
N LEU A 452 -27.93 11.06 0.78
CA LEU A 452 -27.93 11.92 -0.40
C LEU A 452 -28.25 11.11 -1.66
N GLY A 453 -29.31 11.52 -2.36
CA GLY A 453 -29.74 10.93 -3.62
C GLY A 453 -29.11 11.58 -4.85
N LEU A 454 -29.41 11.03 -6.05
CA LEU A 454 -28.94 11.59 -7.32
C LEU A 454 -29.37 13.04 -7.50
N ASN A 455 -30.60 13.39 -7.13
CA ASN A 455 -31.12 14.76 -7.24
C ASN A 455 -30.29 15.74 -6.39
N ASP A 456 -29.89 15.34 -5.18
CA ASP A 456 -29.08 16.18 -4.28
C ASP A 456 -27.72 16.50 -4.92
N GLY A 457 -27.05 15.47 -5.49
CA GLY A 457 -25.77 15.66 -6.17
C GLY A 457 -25.88 16.46 -7.47
N ILE A 458 -26.95 16.26 -8.25
CA ILE A 458 -27.20 17.05 -9.47
C ILE A 458 -27.41 18.52 -9.10
N GLN A 459 -28.20 18.82 -8.07
CA GLN A 459 -28.42 20.20 -7.61
C GLN A 459 -27.16 20.82 -6.99
N GLU A 460 -26.38 20.05 -6.24
CA GLU A 460 -25.08 20.49 -5.70
C GLU A 460 -24.12 20.90 -6.82
N LEU A 461 -23.98 20.03 -7.84
CA LEU A 461 -23.14 20.30 -9.02
C LEU A 461 -23.64 21.50 -9.82
N ARG A 462 -24.97 21.62 -10.03
CA ARG A 462 -25.58 22.77 -10.67
C ARG A 462 -25.18 24.07 -9.99
N ARG A 463 -25.39 24.18 -8.66
CA ARG A 463 -25.03 25.39 -7.89
C ARG A 463 -23.55 25.72 -8.04
N ALA A 464 -22.66 24.71 -7.89
CA ALA A 464 -21.23 24.93 -8.02
C ALA A 464 -20.81 25.42 -9.40
N LEU A 465 -21.44 24.91 -10.46
CA LEU A 465 -21.15 25.30 -11.83
C LEU A 465 -21.72 26.69 -12.19
N GLU A 466 -22.87 27.08 -11.61
CA GLU A 466 -23.50 28.38 -11.83
C GLU A 466 -22.82 29.49 -11.02
N GLU A 467 -22.49 29.24 -9.74
CA GLU A 467 -21.97 30.25 -8.80
C GLU A 467 -20.47 30.52 -8.97
N LYS A 468 -19.70 29.55 -9.52
CA LYS A 468 -18.24 29.68 -9.70
C LYS A 468 -17.88 29.75 -11.18
N PRO A 469 -17.94 30.93 -11.82
CA PRO A 469 -17.67 31.09 -13.24
C PRO A 469 -16.21 30.73 -13.64
N VAL A 470 -15.30 30.63 -12.71
CA VAL A 470 -13.88 30.24 -12.94
C VAL A 470 -13.71 28.71 -13.03
N PHE A 471 -14.78 27.94 -12.81
CA PHE A 471 -14.72 26.49 -12.78
C PHE A 471 -15.00 25.94 -14.20
N ASP A 472 -13.94 25.75 -14.99
CA ASP A 472 -14.08 25.07 -16.29
C ASP A 472 -14.04 23.55 -16.08
N TYR A 473 -15.22 22.91 -16.14
CA TYR A 473 -15.33 21.46 -15.99
C TYR A 473 -14.58 20.68 -17.09
N ARG A 474 -14.17 21.34 -18.18
CA ARG A 474 -13.41 20.74 -19.30
C ARG A 474 -11.91 20.67 -19.02
N ASP A 475 -11.44 21.28 -17.94
CA ASP A 475 -10.01 21.19 -17.57
C ASP A 475 -9.59 19.73 -17.42
N ALA A 476 -8.51 19.37 -18.13
CA ALA A 476 -7.99 18.01 -18.14
C ALA A 476 -7.64 17.48 -16.74
N SER A 477 -7.35 18.35 -15.76
CA SER A 477 -7.07 17.98 -14.37
C SER A 477 -8.25 17.28 -13.68
N TYR A 478 -9.48 17.46 -14.19
CA TYR A 478 -10.69 16.82 -13.69
C TYR A 478 -11.00 15.46 -14.32
N TYR A 479 -10.18 15.03 -15.29
CA TYR A 479 -10.34 13.76 -16.02
C TYR A 479 -9.09 12.91 -15.80
N ASN A 480 -9.23 11.82 -15.05
CA ASN A 480 -8.08 10.99 -14.71
C ASN A 480 -7.30 10.50 -15.93
N GLN A 481 -7.99 10.05 -16.97
CA GLN A 481 -7.34 9.57 -18.20
C GLN A 481 -6.58 10.67 -18.92
N GLU A 482 -7.24 11.81 -19.16
CA GLU A 482 -6.65 12.94 -19.91
C GLU A 482 -5.45 13.52 -19.15
N PHE A 483 -5.58 13.64 -17.83
CA PHE A 483 -4.50 14.13 -16.99
C PHE A 483 -3.26 13.21 -17.03
N LEU A 484 -3.46 11.88 -16.97
CA LEU A 484 -2.36 10.93 -17.08
C LEU A 484 -1.73 10.90 -18.47
N LYS A 485 -2.50 11.13 -19.54
CA LYS A 485 -1.95 11.28 -20.89
C LYS A 485 -1.06 12.52 -21.02
N LEU A 486 -1.46 13.63 -20.39
CA LEU A 486 -0.71 14.90 -20.47
C LEU A 486 0.58 14.87 -19.66
N LEU A 487 0.54 14.36 -18.43
CA LEU A 487 1.70 14.36 -17.53
C LEU A 487 2.58 13.12 -17.67
N GLY A 488 2.08 12.08 -18.32
CA GLY A 488 2.65 10.75 -18.24
C GLY A 488 2.37 10.10 -16.87
N SER A 489 2.55 8.78 -16.81
CA SER A 489 2.47 8.08 -15.53
C SER A 489 3.61 8.51 -14.61
N PRO A 490 3.36 8.75 -13.31
CA PRO A 490 4.41 9.17 -12.41
C PRO A 490 5.53 8.11 -12.38
N PRO A 491 6.76 8.44 -12.81
CA PRO A 491 7.84 7.48 -12.91
C PRO A 491 8.22 6.96 -11.52
N CYS A 492 8.46 5.66 -11.41
CA CYS A 492 9.13 5.10 -10.24
C CYS A 492 10.61 5.51 -10.34
N LYS A 493 11.02 6.54 -9.59
CA LYS A 493 12.34 7.19 -9.74
C LYS A 493 13.52 6.36 -9.23
N ASP A 494 13.28 5.28 -8.51
CA ASP A 494 14.33 4.44 -7.93
C ASP A 494 14.22 3.01 -8.45
N LYS A 495 15.29 2.51 -9.07
CA LYS A 495 15.38 1.10 -9.55
C LYS A 495 15.12 0.08 -8.44
N LEU A 496 15.41 0.43 -7.18
CA LEU A 496 15.10 -0.44 -6.04
C LEU A 496 13.60 -0.57 -5.82
N ASP A 497 12.89 0.55 -5.87
CA ASP A 497 11.43 0.54 -5.72
C ASP A 497 10.76 -0.19 -6.89
N GLU A 498 11.29 -0.10 -8.12
CA GLU A 498 10.83 -0.90 -9.26
C GLU A 498 10.98 -2.40 -9.02
N HIS A 499 12.13 -2.85 -8.50
CA HIS A 499 12.34 -4.27 -8.18
C HIS A 499 11.43 -4.74 -7.04
N VAL A 500 11.19 -3.88 -6.06
CA VAL A 500 10.25 -4.15 -4.96
C VAL A 500 8.85 -4.31 -5.51
N MET A 501 8.38 -3.36 -6.34
CA MET A 501 7.07 -3.44 -6.95
C MET A 501 6.91 -4.67 -7.84
N ALA A 502 7.93 -5.02 -8.63
CA ALA A 502 7.91 -6.24 -9.45
C ALA A 502 7.82 -7.52 -8.60
N ALA A 503 8.46 -7.54 -7.42
CA ALA A 503 8.38 -8.68 -6.50
C ALA A 503 6.98 -8.82 -5.89
N PHE A 504 6.32 -7.70 -5.57
CA PHE A 504 4.96 -7.70 -5.04
C PHE A 504 3.88 -7.89 -6.12
N ALA A 505 4.16 -7.51 -7.38
CA ALA A 505 3.24 -7.69 -8.51
C ALA A 505 3.13 -9.14 -8.99
N LYS A 506 4.08 -10.02 -8.64
CA LYS A 506 3.96 -11.44 -8.94
C LYS A 506 2.81 -12.02 -8.12
N ALA A 507 1.77 -12.49 -8.81
CA ALA A 507 0.69 -13.23 -8.16
C ALA A 507 1.28 -14.40 -7.35
N PRO A 508 0.70 -14.73 -6.18
CA PRO A 508 1.04 -15.99 -5.54
C PRO A 508 0.75 -17.09 -6.56
N THR A 509 1.70 -18.01 -6.75
CA THR A 509 1.53 -19.22 -7.58
C THR A 509 0.55 -20.18 -6.91
N SER A 510 -0.64 -19.74 -6.61
CA SER A 510 -1.75 -20.53 -6.10
C SER A 510 -2.68 -20.85 -7.27
N THR A 511 -2.35 -21.92 -7.97
CA THR A 511 -3.33 -22.73 -8.70
C THR A 511 -4.30 -23.36 -7.68
N ARG A 512 -5.16 -22.57 -7.06
CA ARG A 512 -6.27 -23.09 -6.27
C ARG A 512 -7.57 -22.91 -7.05
N ASN A 513 -8.05 -24.05 -7.54
CA ASN A 513 -9.37 -24.29 -8.11
C ASN A 513 -10.45 -23.63 -7.19
N PRO A 514 -11.37 -22.79 -7.71
CA PRO A 514 -12.45 -22.17 -6.94
C PRO A 514 -13.29 -23.12 -6.09
N ALA A 515 -13.35 -24.40 -6.49
CA ALA A 515 -14.05 -25.47 -5.75
C ALA A 515 -13.48 -25.72 -4.33
N HIS A 516 -12.23 -25.35 -4.04
CA HIS A 516 -11.62 -25.59 -2.73
C HIS A 516 -11.98 -24.53 -1.68
N LEU A 517 -12.29 -23.30 -2.11
CA LEU A 517 -12.75 -22.22 -1.21
C LEU A 517 -14.18 -22.45 -0.73
N MET A 518 -15.05 -23.03 -1.58
CA MET A 518 -16.41 -23.41 -1.18
C MET A 518 -16.43 -24.58 -0.19
N ALA A 519 -15.48 -25.52 -0.29
CA ALA A 519 -15.40 -26.66 0.63
C ALA A 519 -14.88 -26.28 2.03
N GLN A 520 -14.09 -25.19 2.16
CA GLN A 520 -13.64 -24.70 3.46
C GLN A 520 -14.71 -23.84 4.18
N ALA A 521 -15.49 -23.05 3.45
CA ALA A 521 -16.61 -22.30 4.00
C ALA A 521 -17.73 -23.23 4.53
N ALA A 522 -17.96 -24.37 3.90
CA ALA A 522 -18.93 -25.35 4.35
C ALA A 522 -18.50 -26.14 5.59
N ARG A 523 -17.20 -26.15 5.95
CA ARG A 523 -16.67 -26.85 7.14
C ARG A 523 -16.56 -25.97 8.39
N SER A 524 -16.65 -24.65 8.26
CA SER A 524 -16.60 -23.70 9.40
C SER A 524 -17.97 -23.31 9.94
N GLY A 525 -19.04 -23.90 9.41
CA GLY A 525 -20.44 -23.66 9.81
C GLY A 525 -21.05 -24.82 10.60
N ARG A 526 -20.25 -25.54 11.42
CA ARG A 526 -20.76 -26.45 12.46
C ARG A 526 -20.17 -26.10 13.80
#